data_a1e6c3e0114fa99980aacf4632818252
#
_entry.id   a1e6c3e0114fa99980aacf4632818252
#
_cell.length_a   1.000
_cell.length_b   1.000
_cell.length_c   1.000
_cell.angle_alpha   90.00
_cell.angle_beta   90.00
_cell.angle_gamma   90.00
#
_symmetry.space_group_name_H-M   'P 1'
#
loop_
_entity.id
_entity.type
_entity.pdbx_description
1 polymer ?
#
loop_
_entity_poly.entity_id
_entity_poly.type
_entity_poly.pdbx_seq_one_letter_code
_entity_poly.pdbx_strand_id
1 'polypeptide(L)'
;MTATPGTPATRPYPPPPPARARRGSAPRRGALRDTLTLMGLPVLAALALPAAFAGGGTRRWFGGRAESQRADAQAAKDAAAAAFYELDTAQRDLRISVETITAVDDSPAARRAVSDFEALGRRIDEASGQYIQAVDAHDLDHDGLEAAAAARARAELTAARDELVRVRQDLERFGASLEPLLGSAETALARLAPAVERARQSLLAASNALDAVRQHGLRADELAARLAALSPELTRLNQGAGQHGVAPTLERAERVQREAGAIRAEAGRLPEKAAETDHRLVSLRTRAQALTTRAGQVQPVLSELRRRFAATCWQDLQHVPEQAAENVRQAELKLREAQEARDAQRWPDATSLLSTVRALLNTTDDAVSAAGDRLTRLNAVQKDPHQEIERTRFALRDAQRLAMTGRTTPDPRDARPLDDAVARLERAIGTLDGRHPDYWHFLTETDAVRQAAARVVSRIREERGTGH
;
A
#
# COMPACT_ATOMS: atom_id res chain seq x y z
N MET A 1 -75.44 -5.84 20.41
CA MET A 1 -75.06 -7.10 21.03
C MET A 1 -74.45 -8.00 19.98
N THR A 2 -73.15 -8.02 19.86
CA THR A 2 -72.39 -9.18 19.37
C THR A 2 -70.91 -8.86 19.66
N ALA A 3 -70.36 -9.67 20.55
CA ALA A 3 -68.99 -9.55 21.03
C ALA A 3 -68.01 -10.16 20.05
N THR A 4 -66.90 -9.47 19.81
CA THR A 4 -65.75 -9.96 19.06
C THR A 4 -64.75 -10.61 20.01
N PRO A 5 -64.21 -11.82 19.74
CA PRO A 5 -63.25 -12.47 20.63
C PRO A 5 -61.84 -11.91 20.45
N GLY A 6 -61.18 -11.67 21.57
CA GLY A 6 -59.81 -11.16 21.67
C GLY A 6 -58.74 -12.16 21.22
N THR A 7 -57.74 -11.63 20.55
CA THR A 7 -56.52 -12.32 20.14
C THR A 7 -55.59 -12.49 21.37
N PRO A 8 -54.97 -13.64 21.61
CA PRO A 8 -54.06 -13.83 22.73
C PRO A 8 -52.69 -13.20 22.42
N ALA A 9 -52.19 -12.44 23.38
CA ALA A 9 -50.85 -11.85 23.38
C ALA A 9 -49.75 -12.92 23.42
N THR A 10 -48.96 -12.98 22.40
CA THR A 10 -47.71 -13.75 22.35
C THR A 10 -46.63 -13.08 23.20
N ARG A 11 -46.21 -13.76 24.28
CA ARG A 11 -45.06 -13.39 25.10
C ARG A 11 -43.77 -13.47 24.25
N PRO A 12 -42.84 -12.52 24.33
CA PRO A 12 -41.55 -12.63 23.69
C PRO A 12 -40.68 -13.67 24.41
N TYR A 13 -40.06 -14.53 23.60
CA TYR A 13 -39.09 -15.54 24.01
C TYR A 13 -37.83 -14.83 24.54
N PRO A 14 -37.22 -15.29 25.65
CA PRO A 14 -35.95 -14.77 26.12
C PRO A 14 -34.80 -15.19 25.19
N PRO A 15 -33.76 -14.36 25.03
CA PRO A 15 -32.59 -14.69 24.18
C PRO A 15 -31.79 -15.84 24.79
N PRO A 16 -31.15 -16.69 23.96
CA PRO A 16 -30.30 -17.77 24.42
C PRO A 16 -29.04 -17.24 25.13
N PRO A 17 -28.51 -18.00 26.13
CA PRO A 17 -27.33 -17.59 26.88
C PRO A 17 -26.08 -17.59 25.99
N PRO A 18 -25.07 -16.72 26.26
CA PRO A 18 -23.86 -16.68 25.49
C PRO A 18 -23.06 -17.98 25.62
N ALA A 19 -22.65 -18.53 24.48
CA ALA A 19 -21.79 -19.69 24.40
C ALA A 19 -20.48 -19.43 25.16
N ARG A 20 -20.20 -20.24 26.17
CA ARG A 20 -18.93 -20.28 26.89
C ARG A 20 -17.80 -20.50 25.88
N ALA A 21 -16.92 -19.52 25.77
CA ALA A 21 -15.66 -19.64 25.06
C ALA A 21 -14.85 -20.82 25.63
N ARG A 22 -14.79 -21.91 24.90
CA ARG A 22 -13.78 -22.93 25.12
C ARG A 22 -12.42 -22.30 24.86
N ARG A 23 -11.61 -22.18 25.88
CA ARG A 23 -10.17 -21.89 25.77
C ARG A 23 -9.55 -22.99 24.90
N GLY A 24 -9.37 -22.68 23.62
CA GLY A 24 -8.57 -23.45 22.69
C GLY A 24 -7.11 -23.31 23.11
N SER A 25 -6.54 -24.42 23.51
CA SER A 25 -5.09 -24.60 23.65
C SER A 25 -4.39 -24.19 22.37
N ALA A 26 -3.38 -23.33 22.50
CA ALA A 26 -2.49 -22.95 21.43
C ALA A 26 -1.88 -24.21 20.75
N PRO A 27 -1.83 -24.27 19.42
CA PRO A 27 -1.05 -25.31 18.77
C PRO A 27 0.43 -25.06 19.02
N ARG A 28 1.06 -26.06 19.65
CA ARG A 28 2.50 -26.16 19.77
C ARG A 28 3.14 -26.07 18.37
N ARG A 29 3.88 -25.00 18.11
CA ARG A 29 4.87 -24.92 17.05
C ARG A 29 5.96 -25.95 17.34
N GLY A 30 5.90 -27.10 16.67
CA GLY A 30 6.88 -28.15 16.90
C GLY A 30 6.47 -29.48 16.30
N ALA A 31 6.14 -29.54 15.00
CA ALA A 31 5.96 -30.84 14.33
C ALA A 31 6.09 -30.76 12.79
N LEU A 32 6.97 -29.89 12.27
CA LEU A 32 7.26 -29.87 10.82
C LEU A 32 8.78 -29.72 10.57
N ARG A 33 9.61 -30.01 11.59
CA ARG A 33 11.06 -30.06 11.44
C ARG A 33 11.65 -31.46 11.45
N ASP A 34 10.83 -32.48 11.70
CA ASP A 34 11.34 -33.86 11.91
C ASP A 34 11.10 -34.82 10.73
N THR A 35 10.66 -34.34 9.56
CA THR A 35 10.46 -35.23 8.38
C THR A 35 11.44 -34.99 7.22
N LEU A 36 12.41 -34.10 7.37
CA LEU A 36 13.44 -33.83 6.34
C LEU A 36 14.87 -34.13 6.80
N THR A 37 15.04 -34.77 7.98
CA THR A 37 16.38 -35.11 8.54
C THR A 37 16.64 -36.61 8.48
N LEU A 38 16.00 -37.36 7.60
CA LEU A 38 16.15 -38.79 7.52
C LEU A 38 16.68 -39.27 6.15
N MET A 39 17.37 -38.40 5.39
CA MET A 39 18.18 -38.79 4.25
C MET A 39 19.53 -38.11 4.32
N GLY A 40 20.44 -38.62 5.11
CA GLY A 40 21.79 -38.10 5.17
C GLY A 40 22.58 -38.57 6.39
N LEU A 41 22.48 -39.82 6.74
CA LEU A 41 23.55 -40.45 7.55
C LEU A 41 24.30 -41.41 6.63
N PRO A 42 25.58 -41.17 6.34
CA PRO A 42 26.41 -42.23 5.81
C PRO A 42 26.54 -43.28 6.92
N VAL A 43 26.03 -44.47 6.64
CA VAL A 43 26.39 -45.70 7.39
C VAL A 43 27.87 -45.84 7.22
N LEU A 44 28.65 -45.39 8.20
CA LEU A 44 30.01 -45.82 8.41
C LEU A 44 29.92 -47.31 8.77
N ALA A 45 29.95 -48.17 7.74
CA ALA A 45 30.28 -49.57 7.91
C ALA A 45 31.73 -49.60 8.44
N ALA A 46 31.86 -49.74 9.74
CA ALA A 46 33.11 -50.06 10.36
C ALA A 46 33.53 -51.45 9.80
N LEU A 47 34.37 -51.44 8.78
CA LEU A 47 35.13 -52.62 8.38
C LEU A 47 36.09 -52.96 9.53
N ALA A 48 35.66 -53.87 10.36
CA ALA A 48 36.52 -54.52 11.33
C ALA A 48 37.69 -55.20 10.59
N LEU A 49 38.87 -54.64 10.74
CA LEU A 49 40.11 -55.30 10.31
C LEU A 49 40.30 -56.54 11.14
N PRO A 50 40.50 -57.73 10.51
CA PRO A 50 40.89 -58.93 11.25
C PRO A 50 42.34 -58.75 11.74
N ALA A 51 42.53 -58.99 13.03
CA ALA A 51 43.81 -59.00 13.68
C ALA A 51 44.80 -59.94 12.97
N ALA A 52 45.96 -59.38 12.70
CA ALA A 52 47.08 -60.12 12.11
C ALA A 52 47.48 -61.32 12.96
N PHE A 53 47.46 -62.47 12.38
CA PHE A 53 48.17 -63.64 12.94
C PHE A 53 49.64 -63.43 12.64
N ALA A 54 50.43 -63.27 13.69
CA ALA A 54 51.89 -63.41 13.68
C ALA A 54 52.26 -64.87 13.66
N GLY A 55 52.67 -65.35 12.52
CA GLY A 55 53.27 -66.69 12.41
C GLY A 55 54.52 -66.62 11.53
N GLY A 56 55.67 -66.80 12.12
CA GLY A 56 57.01 -66.73 11.54
C GLY A 56 57.26 -67.82 10.47
N GLY A 57 57.93 -67.41 9.38
CA GLY A 57 58.42 -68.30 8.32
C GLY A 57 59.37 -67.51 7.41
N THR A 58 60.70 -67.67 7.69
CA THR A 58 61.81 -67.23 6.84
C THR A 58 61.72 -67.84 5.42
N ARG A 59 61.98 -67.00 4.41
CA ARG A 59 62.26 -67.23 3.02
C ARG A 59 61.19 -66.82 2.04
N ARG A 60 61.40 -65.61 1.49
CA ARG A 60 61.31 -65.24 0.08
C ARG A 60 61.53 -63.75 -0.09
N TRP A 61 62.76 -63.33 -0.20
CA TRP A 61 63.11 -61.93 -0.31
C TRP A 61 62.92 -61.37 -1.72
N PHE A 62 62.43 -62.11 -2.68
CA PHE A 62 62.13 -61.68 -4.01
C PHE A 62 60.63 -61.72 -4.40
N GLY A 63 59.76 -62.39 -3.65
CA GLY A 63 58.31 -62.41 -3.86
C GLY A 63 57.56 -61.23 -3.21
N GLY A 64 58.06 -60.71 -2.09
CA GLY A 64 57.36 -59.68 -1.28
C GLY A 64 57.20 -58.29 -1.95
N ARG A 65 58.05 -57.94 -2.91
CA ARG A 65 57.98 -56.65 -3.58
C ARG A 65 56.90 -56.55 -4.64
N ALA A 66 56.67 -57.65 -5.39
CA ALA A 66 55.63 -57.77 -6.38
C ALA A 66 54.25 -57.87 -5.71
N GLU A 67 54.15 -58.62 -4.62
CA GLU A 67 52.92 -58.78 -3.82
C GLU A 67 52.50 -57.46 -3.13
N SER A 68 53.47 -56.69 -2.60
CA SER A 68 53.21 -55.36 -2.05
C SER A 68 52.75 -54.38 -3.11
N GLN A 69 53.35 -54.37 -4.28
CA GLN A 69 52.94 -53.47 -5.38
C GLN A 69 51.57 -53.85 -5.96
N ARG A 70 51.20 -55.12 -5.99
CA ARG A 70 49.87 -55.58 -6.37
C ARG A 70 48.84 -55.16 -5.34
N ALA A 71 49.11 -55.30 -4.03
CA ALA A 71 48.22 -54.80 -2.99
C ALA A 71 48.03 -53.30 -3.06
N ASP A 72 49.10 -52.51 -3.31
CA ASP A 72 49.02 -51.08 -3.52
C ASP A 72 48.18 -50.67 -4.78
N ALA A 73 48.29 -51.44 -5.88
CA ALA A 73 47.48 -51.21 -7.09
C ALA A 73 46.01 -51.54 -6.84
N GLN A 74 45.72 -52.61 -6.08
CA GLN A 74 44.36 -52.96 -5.69
C GLN A 74 43.76 -51.86 -4.79
N ALA A 75 44.52 -51.38 -3.80
CA ALA A 75 44.06 -50.27 -2.99
C ALA A 75 43.80 -48.98 -3.79
N ALA A 76 44.60 -48.72 -4.85
CA ALA A 76 44.37 -47.61 -5.75
C ALA A 76 43.08 -47.78 -6.60
N LYS A 77 42.79 -49.02 -7.04
CA LYS A 77 41.56 -49.38 -7.75
C LYS A 77 40.34 -49.16 -6.87
N ASP A 78 40.40 -49.65 -5.62
CA ASP A 78 39.29 -49.49 -4.68
C ASP A 78 39.04 -47.99 -4.32
N ALA A 79 40.13 -47.23 -4.16
CA ALA A 79 40.02 -45.77 -3.93
C ALA A 79 39.47 -45.02 -5.13
N ALA A 80 39.82 -45.43 -6.35
CA ALA A 80 39.28 -44.83 -7.57
C ALA A 80 37.80 -45.22 -7.78
N ALA A 81 37.41 -46.45 -7.45
CA ALA A 81 36.00 -46.87 -7.47
C ALA A 81 35.16 -46.10 -6.44
N ALA A 82 35.68 -45.87 -5.25
CA ALA A 82 35.00 -45.05 -4.27
C ALA A 82 34.82 -43.59 -4.75
N ALA A 83 35.87 -42.98 -5.33
CA ALA A 83 35.78 -41.62 -5.90
C ALA A 83 34.79 -41.53 -7.05
N PHE A 84 34.71 -42.55 -7.91
CA PHE A 84 33.71 -42.60 -9.00
C PHE A 84 32.28 -42.66 -8.46
N TYR A 85 32.03 -43.49 -7.46
CA TYR A 85 30.72 -43.59 -6.81
C TYR A 85 30.31 -42.29 -6.14
N GLU A 86 31.23 -41.62 -5.43
CA GLU A 86 30.99 -40.32 -4.79
C GLU A 86 30.67 -39.25 -5.82
N LEU A 87 31.38 -39.21 -6.96
CA LEU A 87 31.11 -38.26 -8.05
C LEU A 87 29.75 -38.52 -8.71
N ASP A 88 29.39 -39.75 -8.98
CA ASP A 88 28.09 -40.12 -9.56
C ASP A 88 26.94 -39.74 -8.62
N THR A 89 27.10 -39.97 -7.33
CA THR A 89 26.11 -39.56 -6.34
C THR A 89 25.94 -38.03 -6.30
N ALA A 90 27.06 -37.29 -6.24
CA ALA A 90 27.04 -35.83 -6.24
C ALA A 90 26.41 -35.26 -7.53
N GLN A 91 26.67 -35.86 -8.67
CA GLN A 91 26.06 -35.49 -9.97
C GLN A 91 24.54 -35.68 -9.97
N ARG A 92 24.04 -36.77 -9.41
CA ARG A 92 22.59 -37.04 -9.30
C ARG A 92 21.89 -36.07 -8.41
N ASP A 93 22.46 -35.75 -7.24
CA ASP A 93 21.89 -34.82 -6.29
C ASP A 93 21.82 -33.43 -6.90
N LEU A 94 22.89 -32.98 -7.57
CA LEU A 94 22.93 -31.70 -8.21
C LEU A 94 21.99 -31.58 -9.40
N ARG A 95 21.75 -32.64 -10.14
CA ARG A 95 20.75 -32.71 -11.22
C ARG A 95 19.35 -32.35 -10.69
N ILE A 96 18.96 -32.93 -9.55
CA ILE A 96 17.67 -32.65 -8.91
C ILE A 96 17.57 -31.16 -8.56
N SER A 97 18.64 -30.54 -8.03
CA SER A 97 18.68 -29.12 -7.70
C SER A 97 18.51 -28.24 -8.95
N VAL A 98 19.21 -28.55 -10.05
CA VAL A 98 19.09 -27.81 -11.31
C VAL A 98 17.69 -27.98 -11.93
N GLU A 99 17.13 -29.17 -11.92
CA GLU A 99 15.76 -29.46 -12.38
C GLU A 99 14.72 -28.68 -11.54
N THR A 100 14.92 -28.58 -10.22
CA THR A 100 14.05 -27.80 -9.33
C THR A 100 14.11 -26.31 -9.66
N ILE A 101 15.30 -25.76 -9.87
CA ILE A 101 15.47 -24.37 -10.28
C ILE A 101 14.77 -24.08 -11.60
N THR A 102 15.00 -24.92 -12.61
CA THR A 102 14.44 -24.72 -13.96
C THR A 102 12.92 -24.90 -14.04
N ALA A 103 12.35 -25.72 -13.17
CA ALA A 103 10.90 -25.87 -13.07
C ALA A 103 10.20 -24.59 -12.54
N VAL A 104 10.94 -23.72 -11.85
CA VAL A 104 10.39 -22.53 -11.16
C VAL A 104 10.83 -21.24 -11.81
N ASP A 105 12.08 -21.16 -12.25
CA ASP A 105 12.75 -19.94 -12.71
C ASP A 105 13.32 -20.11 -14.12
N ASP A 106 12.91 -19.25 -15.04
CA ASP A 106 13.42 -19.18 -16.43
C ASP A 106 14.32 -17.95 -16.63
N SER A 107 14.92 -17.44 -15.57
CA SER A 107 15.82 -16.29 -15.60
C SER A 107 17.12 -16.61 -16.39
N PRO A 108 17.84 -15.59 -16.86
CA PRO A 108 19.16 -15.79 -17.45
C PRO A 108 20.15 -16.51 -16.52
N ALA A 109 19.97 -16.36 -15.19
CA ALA A 109 20.80 -17.02 -14.19
C ALA A 109 20.48 -18.52 -14.14
N ALA A 110 19.21 -18.91 -14.15
CA ALA A 110 18.78 -20.31 -14.21
C ALA A 110 19.25 -21.00 -15.50
N ARG A 111 19.12 -20.32 -16.64
CA ARG A 111 19.62 -20.86 -17.93
C ARG A 111 21.14 -21.04 -17.96
N ARG A 112 21.90 -20.12 -17.34
CA ARG A 112 23.36 -20.28 -17.19
C ARG A 112 23.67 -21.48 -16.32
N ALA A 113 22.96 -21.67 -15.21
CA ALA A 113 23.15 -22.84 -14.34
C ALA A 113 22.97 -24.16 -15.10
N VAL A 114 21.98 -24.25 -16.00
CA VAL A 114 21.82 -25.42 -16.87
C VAL A 114 23.03 -25.62 -17.77
N SER A 115 23.47 -24.56 -18.48
CA SER A 115 24.62 -24.64 -19.38
C SER A 115 25.92 -25.03 -18.68
N ASP A 116 26.13 -24.47 -17.47
CA ASP A 116 27.32 -24.79 -16.67
C ASP A 116 27.25 -26.23 -16.14
N PHE A 117 26.08 -26.70 -15.75
CA PHE A 117 25.89 -28.11 -15.38
C PHE A 117 26.15 -29.08 -16.54
N GLU A 118 25.70 -28.74 -17.74
CA GLU A 118 25.99 -29.53 -18.94
C GLU A 118 27.49 -29.55 -19.28
N ALA A 119 28.18 -28.44 -19.07
CA ALA A 119 29.62 -28.38 -19.24
C ALA A 119 30.38 -29.26 -18.23
N LEU A 120 29.92 -29.23 -16.95
CA LEU A 120 30.44 -30.15 -15.93
C LEU A 120 30.11 -31.61 -16.25
N GLY A 121 28.95 -31.91 -16.79
CA GLY A 121 28.56 -33.23 -17.24
C GLY A 121 29.55 -33.82 -18.25
N ARG A 122 29.98 -33.05 -19.26
CA ARG A 122 31.01 -33.51 -20.22
C ARG A 122 32.34 -33.84 -19.56
N ARG A 123 32.77 -33.06 -18.54
CA ARG A 123 33.98 -33.31 -17.79
C ARG A 123 33.88 -34.55 -16.88
N ILE A 124 32.67 -34.79 -16.33
CA ILE A 124 32.38 -36.01 -15.56
C ILE A 124 32.47 -37.22 -16.46
N ASP A 125 31.89 -37.16 -17.65
CA ASP A 125 31.94 -38.26 -18.64
C ASP A 125 33.39 -38.56 -19.07
N GLU A 126 34.21 -37.52 -19.28
CA GLU A 126 35.63 -37.66 -19.60
C GLU A 126 36.42 -38.32 -18.46
N ALA A 127 36.30 -37.85 -17.23
CA ALA A 127 36.97 -38.40 -16.05
C ALA A 127 36.53 -39.83 -15.76
N SER A 128 35.22 -40.11 -15.92
CA SER A 128 34.66 -41.48 -15.80
C SER A 128 35.19 -42.41 -16.87
N GLY A 129 35.30 -41.92 -18.12
CA GLY A 129 35.89 -42.68 -19.23
C GLY A 129 37.36 -43.02 -18.96
N GLN A 130 38.16 -42.07 -18.46
CA GLN A 130 39.57 -42.34 -18.08
C GLN A 130 39.67 -43.37 -16.96
N TYR A 131 38.79 -43.31 -15.95
CA TYR A 131 38.74 -44.32 -14.88
C TYR A 131 38.41 -45.70 -15.45
N ILE A 132 37.38 -45.85 -16.29
CA ILE A 132 37.00 -47.12 -16.88
C ILE A 132 38.16 -47.69 -17.74
N GLN A 133 38.79 -46.87 -18.57
CA GLN A 133 39.94 -47.24 -19.38
C GLN A 133 41.10 -47.73 -18.50
N ALA A 134 41.38 -47.05 -17.39
CA ALA A 134 42.45 -47.47 -16.46
C ALA A 134 42.13 -48.79 -15.77
N VAL A 135 40.86 -49.06 -15.45
CA VAL A 135 40.43 -50.36 -14.88
C VAL A 135 40.53 -51.49 -15.92
N ASP A 136 40.08 -51.23 -17.17
CA ASP A 136 40.10 -52.25 -18.24
C ASP A 136 41.49 -52.55 -18.75
N ALA A 137 42.43 -51.58 -18.68
CA ALA A 137 43.82 -51.77 -19.12
C ALA A 137 44.63 -52.67 -18.19
N HIS A 138 44.19 -52.85 -16.93
CA HIS A 138 44.97 -53.55 -15.87
C HIS A 138 44.16 -54.67 -15.22
N ASP A 139 44.44 -55.90 -15.62
CA ASP A 139 43.90 -57.09 -14.95
C ASP A 139 44.74 -57.39 -13.66
N LEU A 140 44.27 -56.84 -12.54
CA LEU A 140 44.93 -56.99 -11.22
C LEU A 140 44.65 -58.35 -10.58
N ASP A 141 43.75 -59.15 -11.14
CA ASP A 141 43.35 -60.46 -10.61
C ASP A 141 44.22 -61.60 -11.18
N HIS A 142 45.09 -61.29 -12.13
CA HIS A 142 46.00 -62.27 -12.70
C HIS A 142 47.19 -62.62 -11.79
N ASP A 143 47.38 -63.93 -11.50
CA ASP A 143 48.37 -64.43 -10.52
C ASP A 143 49.84 -64.21 -10.91
N GLY A 144 50.15 -63.82 -12.12
CA GLY A 144 51.49 -63.55 -12.63
C GLY A 144 51.86 -62.09 -12.89
N LEU A 145 51.16 -61.09 -12.29
CA LEU A 145 51.39 -59.72 -12.59
C LEU A 145 52.80 -59.25 -12.15
N GLU A 146 53.60 -58.78 -13.14
CA GLU A 146 54.94 -58.23 -12.87
C GLU A 146 54.89 -56.94 -12.02
N ALA A 147 55.86 -56.75 -11.17
CA ALA A 147 55.98 -55.57 -10.29
C ALA A 147 55.92 -54.22 -11.06
N ALA A 148 56.50 -54.21 -12.25
CA ALA A 148 56.48 -53.01 -13.12
C ALA A 148 55.07 -52.70 -13.70
N ALA A 149 54.29 -53.78 -13.99
CA ALA A 149 52.90 -53.65 -14.44
C ALA A 149 51.99 -53.22 -13.29
N ALA A 150 52.14 -53.74 -12.09
CA ALA A 150 51.43 -53.31 -10.89
C ALA A 150 51.72 -51.84 -10.52
N ALA A 151 52.98 -51.40 -10.66
CA ALA A 151 53.37 -50.02 -10.41
C ALA A 151 52.73 -49.05 -11.43
N ARG A 152 52.61 -49.42 -12.71
CA ARG A 152 51.94 -48.66 -13.75
C ARG A 152 50.43 -48.57 -13.46
N ALA A 153 49.80 -49.71 -13.17
CA ALA A 153 48.38 -49.76 -12.81
C ALA A 153 48.07 -48.87 -11.61
N ARG A 154 48.88 -48.90 -10.54
CA ARG A 154 48.73 -48.01 -9.40
C ARG A 154 48.82 -46.53 -9.81
N ALA A 155 49.81 -46.17 -10.67
CA ALA A 155 49.98 -44.77 -11.09
C ALA A 155 48.78 -44.25 -11.91
N GLU A 156 48.29 -45.05 -12.86
CA GLU A 156 47.15 -44.69 -13.72
C GLU A 156 45.83 -44.65 -12.93
N LEU A 157 45.57 -45.60 -12.05
CA LEU A 157 44.40 -45.63 -11.18
C LEU A 157 44.43 -44.46 -10.16
N THR A 158 45.62 -44.12 -9.63
CA THR A 158 45.78 -42.96 -8.76
C THR A 158 45.51 -41.65 -9.51
N ALA A 159 46.02 -41.51 -10.75
CA ALA A 159 45.74 -40.34 -11.59
C ALA A 159 44.26 -40.21 -11.92
N ALA A 160 43.58 -41.32 -12.27
CA ALA A 160 42.14 -41.35 -12.52
C ALA A 160 41.34 -40.96 -11.26
N ARG A 161 41.71 -41.51 -10.10
CA ARG A 161 41.10 -41.07 -8.82
C ARG A 161 41.26 -39.60 -8.54
N ASP A 162 42.44 -39.03 -8.73
CA ASP A 162 42.74 -37.63 -8.49
C ASP A 162 41.95 -36.71 -9.45
N GLU A 163 41.72 -37.16 -10.69
CA GLU A 163 40.84 -36.42 -11.62
C GLU A 163 39.38 -36.48 -11.20
N LEU A 164 38.84 -37.66 -10.82
CA LEU A 164 37.49 -37.83 -10.31
C LEU A 164 37.26 -36.94 -9.08
N VAL A 165 38.23 -36.88 -8.16
CA VAL A 165 38.15 -36.02 -6.97
C VAL A 165 38.15 -34.53 -7.36
N ARG A 166 38.98 -34.10 -8.32
CA ARG A 166 38.99 -32.72 -8.81
C ARG A 166 37.64 -32.32 -9.41
N VAL A 167 37.10 -33.15 -10.29
CA VAL A 167 35.80 -32.91 -10.93
C VAL A 167 34.67 -32.88 -9.87
N ARG A 168 34.73 -33.76 -8.85
CA ARG A 168 33.78 -33.71 -7.74
C ARG A 168 33.86 -32.39 -6.98
N GLN A 169 35.06 -31.88 -6.69
CA GLN A 169 35.25 -30.58 -6.04
C GLN A 169 34.72 -29.40 -6.88
N ASP A 170 34.87 -29.48 -8.22
CA ASP A 170 34.28 -28.50 -9.13
C ASP A 170 32.76 -28.54 -9.07
N LEU A 171 32.18 -29.74 -9.01
CA LEU A 171 30.76 -29.96 -8.87
C LEU A 171 30.20 -29.44 -7.55
N GLU A 172 30.91 -29.68 -6.44
CA GLU A 172 30.57 -29.16 -5.10
C GLU A 172 30.59 -27.62 -5.08
N ARG A 173 31.63 -26.99 -5.68
CA ARG A 173 31.71 -25.54 -5.81
C ARG A 173 30.57 -24.97 -6.64
N PHE A 174 30.24 -25.63 -7.73
CA PHE A 174 29.09 -25.25 -8.55
C PHE A 174 27.79 -25.38 -7.76
N GLY A 175 27.56 -26.49 -7.03
CA GLY A 175 26.42 -26.69 -6.14
C GLY A 175 26.25 -25.57 -5.11
N ALA A 176 27.33 -25.17 -4.45
CA ALA A 176 27.32 -24.06 -3.52
C ALA A 176 26.92 -22.72 -4.20
N SER A 177 27.30 -22.53 -5.48
CA SER A 177 26.89 -21.33 -6.22
C SER A 177 25.39 -21.30 -6.57
N LEU A 178 24.71 -22.45 -6.54
CA LEU A 178 23.29 -22.57 -6.83
C LEU A 178 22.39 -22.36 -5.60
N GLU A 179 22.93 -22.37 -4.37
CA GLU A 179 22.14 -22.23 -3.14
C GLU A 179 21.16 -21.03 -3.15
N PRO A 180 21.54 -19.81 -3.62
CA PRO A 180 20.61 -18.70 -3.67
C PRO A 180 19.44 -18.91 -4.64
N LEU A 181 19.70 -19.55 -5.80
CA LEU A 181 18.68 -19.87 -6.79
C LEU A 181 17.75 -20.99 -6.28
N LEU A 182 18.29 -22.01 -5.66
CA LEU A 182 17.54 -23.10 -5.06
C LEU A 182 16.64 -22.61 -3.94
N GLY A 183 17.16 -21.80 -3.01
CA GLY A 183 16.37 -21.22 -1.92
C GLY A 183 15.25 -20.31 -2.42
N SER A 184 15.47 -19.56 -3.50
CA SER A 184 14.45 -18.76 -4.14
C SER A 184 13.37 -19.62 -4.80
N ALA A 185 13.76 -20.72 -5.48
CA ALA A 185 12.84 -21.66 -6.10
C ALA A 185 11.96 -22.39 -5.08
N GLU A 186 12.56 -22.87 -3.98
CA GLU A 186 11.83 -23.50 -2.87
C GLU A 186 10.84 -22.52 -2.21
N THR A 187 11.27 -21.29 -2.00
CA THR A 187 10.39 -20.23 -1.47
C THR A 187 9.22 -19.96 -2.41
N ALA A 188 9.44 -19.87 -3.70
CA ALA A 188 8.39 -19.68 -4.69
C ALA A 188 7.39 -20.85 -4.70
N LEU A 189 7.88 -22.09 -4.66
CA LEU A 189 7.04 -23.28 -4.55
C LEU A 189 6.19 -23.27 -3.28
N ALA A 190 6.79 -22.95 -2.14
CA ALA A 190 6.08 -22.88 -0.86
C ALA A 190 4.98 -21.79 -0.85
N ARG A 191 5.18 -20.69 -1.59
CA ARG A 191 4.21 -19.59 -1.71
C ARG A 191 3.08 -19.87 -2.69
N LEU A 192 3.24 -20.80 -3.63
CA LEU A 192 2.32 -21.03 -4.74
C LEU A 192 0.90 -21.40 -4.26
N ALA A 193 0.77 -22.46 -3.50
CA ALA A 193 -0.54 -22.93 -3.03
C ALA A 193 -1.27 -21.89 -2.15
N PRO A 194 -0.60 -21.26 -1.17
CA PRO A 194 -1.23 -20.17 -0.40
C PRO A 194 -1.62 -18.95 -1.24
N ALA A 195 -0.86 -18.61 -2.29
CA ALA A 195 -1.18 -17.48 -3.15
C ALA A 195 -2.43 -17.75 -4.00
N VAL A 196 -2.53 -18.92 -4.60
CA VAL A 196 -3.69 -19.36 -5.38
C VAL A 196 -4.95 -19.39 -4.50
N GLU A 197 -4.83 -19.92 -3.29
CA GLU A 197 -5.96 -19.99 -2.35
C GLU A 197 -6.41 -18.58 -1.93
N ARG A 198 -5.49 -17.67 -1.62
CA ARG A 198 -5.84 -16.27 -1.32
C ARG A 198 -6.52 -15.56 -2.48
N ALA A 199 -6.08 -15.84 -3.73
CA ALA A 199 -6.73 -15.29 -4.91
C ALA A 199 -8.18 -15.77 -5.03
N ARG A 200 -8.44 -17.07 -4.82
CA ARG A 200 -9.79 -17.66 -4.81
C ARG A 200 -10.67 -17.04 -3.72
N GLN A 201 -10.14 -16.94 -2.50
CA GLN A 201 -10.86 -16.33 -1.37
C GLN A 201 -11.19 -14.86 -1.62
N SER A 202 -10.27 -14.11 -2.26
CA SER A 202 -10.49 -12.72 -2.63
C SER A 202 -11.59 -12.56 -3.68
N LEU A 203 -11.64 -13.46 -4.68
CA LEU A 203 -12.71 -13.49 -5.68
C LEU A 203 -14.08 -13.78 -5.05
N LEU A 204 -14.14 -14.78 -4.17
CA LEU A 204 -15.38 -15.11 -3.45
C LEU A 204 -15.84 -13.95 -2.57
N ALA A 205 -14.90 -13.32 -1.85
CA ALA A 205 -15.21 -12.16 -1.02
C ALA A 205 -15.69 -10.95 -1.84
N ALA A 206 -15.14 -10.74 -3.04
CA ALA A 206 -15.61 -9.70 -3.96
C ALA A 206 -17.02 -10.02 -4.48
N SER A 207 -17.30 -11.27 -4.86
CA SER A 207 -18.64 -11.70 -5.27
C SER A 207 -19.66 -11.46 -4.17
N ASN A 208 -19.37 -11.89 -2.94
CA ASN A 208 -20.24 -11.69 -1.80
C ASN A 208 -20.50 -10.20 -1.51
N ALA A 209 -19.48 -9.35 -1.69
CA ALA A 209 -19.63 -7.91 -1.52
C ALA A 209 -20.56 -7.30 -2.58
N LEU A 210 -20.48 -7.75 -3.84
CA LEU A 210 -21.39 -7.34 -4.90
C LEU A 210 -22.83 -7.77 -4.64
N ASP A 211 -23.02 -8.98 -4.13
CA ASP A 211 -24.35 -9.47 -3.79
C ASP A 211 -24.94 -8.69 -2.60
N ALA A 212 -24.14 -8.32 -1.62
CA ALA A 212 -24.58 -7.43 -0.53
C ALA A 212 -24.99 -6.04 -1.07
N VAL A 213 -24.24 -5.46 -1.99
CA VAL A 213 -24.60 -4.20 -2.65
C VAL A 213 -25.95 -4.30 -3.37
N ARG A 214 -26.18 -5.39 -4.10
CA ARG A 214 -27.48 -5.66 -4.79
C ARG A 214 -28.63 -5.82 -3.81
N GLN A 215 -28.40 -6.48 -2.68
CA GLN A 215 -29.41 -6.62 -1.61
C GLN A 215 -29.85 -5.28 -1.02
N HIS A 216 -28.94 -4.28 -1.02
CA HIS A 216 -29.26 -2.89 -0.66
C HIS A 216 -29.91 -2.09 -1.80
N GLY A 217 -30.29 -2.72 -2.92
CA GLY A 217 -30.88 -2.06 -4.07
C GLY A 217 -29.93 -1.17 -4.88
N LEU A 218 -28.60 -1.31 -4.65
CA LEU A 218 -27.59 -0.55 -5.34
C LEU A 218 -27.05 -1.31 -6.57
N ARG A 219 -26.77 -0.59 -7.64
CA ARG A 219 -26.16 -1.12 -8.86
C ARG A 219 -24.65 -1.18 -8.72
N ALA A 220 -24.06 -2.26 -9.17
CA ALA A 220 -22.63 -2.47 -9.20
C ALA A 220 -22.19 -3.11 -10.52
N ASP A 221 -22.81 -2.71 -11.63
CA ASP A 221 -22.64 -3.36 -12.94
C ASP A 221 -21.20 -3.26 -13.45
N GLU A 222 -20.56 -2.10 -13.29
CA GLU A 222 -19.13 -1.92 -13.63
C GLU A 222 -18.21 -2.81 -12.80
N LEU A 223 -18.46 -2.90 -11.50
CA LEU A 223 -17.68 -3.76 -10.62
C LEU A 223 -17.91 -5.24 -10.94
N ALA A 224 -19.15 -5.62 -11.26
CA ALA A 224 -19.48 -6.98 -11.70
C ALA A 224 -18.79 -7.33 -13.03
N ALA A 225 -18.76 -6.40 -13.99
CA ALA A 225 -18.04 -6.58 -15.25
C ALA A 225 -16.52 -6.73 -15.02
N ARG A 226 -15.93 -5.92 -14.15
CA ARG A 226 -14.52 -6.05 -13.76
C ARG A 226 -14.24 -7.40 -13.08
N LEU A 227 -15.11 -7.85 -12.19
CA LEU A 227 -14.98 -9.18 -11.56
C LEU A 227 -15.09 -10.30 -12.60
N ALA A 228 -16.05 -10.21 -13.53
CA ALA A 228 -16.22 -11.18 -14.61
C ALA A 228 -14.99 -11.24 -15.54
N ALA A 229 -14.32 -10.12 -15.77
CA ALA A 229 -13.09 -10.06 -16.56
C ALA A 229 -11.92 -10.84 -15.94
N LEU A 230 -11.99 -11.21 -14.65
CA LEU A 230 -11.00 -12.06 -13.99
C LEU A 230 -11.24 -13.56 -14.22
N SER A 231 -12.36 -13.98 -14.83
CA SER A 231 -12.68 -15.39 -15.06
C SER A 231 -11.64 -16.14 -15.90
N PRO A 232 -11.04 -15.58 -16.98
CA PRO A 232 -9.98 -16.26 -17.72
C PRO A 232 -8.72 -16.50 -16.87
N GLU A 233 -8.40 -15.55 -15.98
CA GLU A 233 -7.26 -15.68 -15.08
C GLU A 233 -7.49 -16.78 -14.03
N LEU A 234 -8.71 -16.88 -13.50
CA LEU A 234 -9.09 -17.99 -12.61
C LEU A 234 -8.98 -19.35 -13.31
N THR A 235 -9.40 -19.45 -14.57
CA THR A 235 -9.29 -20.68 -15.36
C THR A 235 -7.82 -21.09 -15.48
N ARG A 236 -6.92 -20.17 -15.80
CA ARG A 236 -5.48 -20.44 -15.89
C ARG A 236 -4.86 -20.79 -14.53
N LEU A 237 -5.30 -20.15 -13.44
CA LEU A 237 -4.88 -20.55 -12.08
C LEU A 237 -5.31 -21.99 -11.74
N ASN A 238 -6.48 -22.41 -12.20
CA ASN A 238 -6.98 -23.79 -12.00
C ASN A 238 -6.24 -24.82 -12.84
N GLN A 239 -5.68 -24.43 -14.00
CA GLN A 239 -4.81 -25.28 -14.81
C GLN A 239 -3.47 -25.57 -14.13
N GLY A 240 -3.07 -24.71 -13.21
CA GLY A 240 -1.92 -24.91 -12.35
C GLY A 240 -0.58 -24.52 -12.97
N ALA A 241 0.46 -24.56 -12.12
CA ALA A 241 1.82 -24.19 -12.50
C ALA A 241 2.50 -25.18 -13.48
N GLY A 242 2.01 -26.41 -13.57
CA GLY A 242 2.54 -27.38 -14.50
C GLY A 242 2.39 -26.99 -15.98
N GLN A 243 1.35 -26.20 -16.32
CA GLN A 243 1.13 -25.71 -17.68
C GLN A 243 1.72 -24.33 -17.95
N HIS A 244 1.86 -23.50 -16.91
CA HIS A 244 2.17 -22.09 -17.07
C HIS A 244 3.44 -21.64 -16.35
N GLY A 245 4.13 -22.54 -15.64
CA GLY A 245 5.26 -22.21 -14.78
C GLY A 245 4.84 -21.67 -13.41
N VAL A 246 5.75 -21.73 -12.43
CA VAL A 246 5.49 -21.30 -11.05
C VAL A 246 5.46 -19.79 -10.93
N ALA A 247 6.46 -19.09 -11.45
CA ALA A 247 6.56 -17.63 -11.36
C ALA A 247 5.38 -16.90 -12.03
N PRO A 248 4.99 -17.22 -13.29
CA PRO A 248 3.81 -16.61 -13.91
C PRO A 248 2.51 -16.92 -13.19
N THR A 249 2.40 -18.10 -12.56
CA THR A 249 1.21 -18.47 -11.79
C THR A 249 1.11 -17.68 -10.48
N LEU A 250 2.24 -17.43 -9.79
CA LEU A 250 2.30 -16.56 -8.61
C LEU A 250 1.92 -15.12 -8.96
N GLU A 251 2.52 -14.54 -10.00
CA GLU A 251 2.18 -13.18 -10.45
C GLU A 251 0.70 -13.02 -10.79
N ARG A 252 0.14 -14.03 -11.45
CA ARG A 252 -1.29 -14.08 -11.80
C ARG A 252 -2.16 -14.15 -10.55
N ALA A 253 -1.82 -15.01 -9.59
CA ALA A 253 -2.55 -15.11 -8.33
C ALA A 253 -2.53 -13.80 -7.54
N GLU A 254 -1.38 -13.14 -7.45
CA GLU A 254 -1.24 -11.84 -6.80
C GLU A 254 -2.02 -10.73 -7.51
N ARG A 255 -2.03 -10.73 -8.83
CA ARG A 255 -2.83 -9.79 -9.63
C ARG A 255 -4.32 -9.98 -9.39
N VAL A 256 -4.81 -11.21 -9.48
CA VAL A 256 -6.22 -11.55 -9.21
C VAL A 256 -6.60 -11.14 -7.78
N GLN A 257 -5.75 -11.42 -6.80
CA GLN A 257 -5.97 -11.05 -5.41
C GLN A 257 -6.10 -9.53 -5.23
N ARG A 258 -5.19 -8.74 -5.85
CA ARG A 258 -5.24 -7.27 -5.79
C ARG A 258 -6.50 -6.71 -6.43
N GLU A 259 -6.83 -7.15 -7.65
CA GLU A 259 -8.02 -6.67 -8.37
C GLU A 259 -9.32 -7.05 -7.66
N ALA A 260 -9.47 -8.28 -7.22
CA ALA A 260 -10.62 -8.69 -6.44
C ALA A 260 -10.73 -7.94 -5.11
N GLY A 261 -9.60 -7.68 -4.45
CA GLY A 261 -9.52 -6.86 -3.24
C GLY A 261 -9.99 -5.42 -3.49
N ALA A 262 -9.59 -4.82 -4.60
CA ALA A 262 -10.01 -3.48 -5.01
C ALA A 262 -11.53 -3.43 -5.27
N ILE A 263 -12.06 -4.40 -6.04
CA ILE A 263 -13.50 -4.52 -6.31
C ILE A 263 -14.29 -4.66 -5.01
N ARG A 264 -13.85 -5.52 -4.10
CA ARG A 264 -14.48 -5.69 -2.78
C ARG A 264 -14.52 -4.39 -1.98
N ALA A 265 -13.38 -3.67 -1.92
CA ALA A 265 -13.27 -2.42 -1.18
C ALA A 265 -14.16 -1.33 -1.77
N GLU A 266 -14.25 -1.25 -3.10
CA GLU A 266 -15.09 -0.30 -3.81
C GLU A 266 -16.58 -0.62 -3.62
N ALA A 267 -16.97 -1.89 -3.74
CA ALA A 267 -18.33 -2.35 -3.45
C ALA A 267 -18.75 -2.02 -2.01
N GLY A 268 -17.89 -2.24 -1.03
CA GLY A 268 -18.16 -1.93 0.37
C GLY A 268 -18.39 -0.44 0.66
N ARG A 269 -17.87 0.47 -0.17
CA ARG A 269 -18.06 1.92 -0.04
C ARG A 269 -19.36 2.44 -0.68
N LEU A 270 -20.01 1.67 -1.56
CA LEU A 270 -21.21 2.14 -2.26
C LEU A 270 -22.37 2.49 -1.32
N PRO A 271 -22.71 1.68 -0.29
CA PRO A 271 -23.77 2.04 0.66
C PRO A 271 -23.47 3.34 1.42
N GLU A 272 -22.22 3.56 1.83
CA GLU A 272 -21.80 4.78 2.51
C GLU A 272 -21.94 6.00 1.61
N LYS A 273 -21.51 5.90 0.34
CA LYS A 273 -21.67 6.98 -0.66
C LYS A 273 -23.14 7.30 -0.91
N ALA A 274 -23.99 6.29 -0.97
CA ALA A 274 -25.44 6.48 -1.12
C ALA A 274 -26.01 7.23 0.09
N ALA A 275 -25.74 6.79 1.29
CA ALA A 275 -26.20 7.41 2.53
C ALA A 275 -25.67 8.85 2.69
N GLU A 276 -24.41 9.09 2.37
CA GLU A 276 -23.83 10.45 2.40
C GLU A 276 -24.51 11.37 1.39
N THR A 277 -24.78 10.88 0.18
CA THR A 277 -25.49 11.66 -0.86
C THR A 277 -26.91 12.00 -0.41
N ASP A 278 -27.63 11.07 0.17
CA ASP A 278 -28.97 11.29 0.72
C ASP A 278 -28.97 12.32 1.85
N HIS A 279 -28.04 12.21 2.77
CA HIS A 279 -27.89 13.17 3.86
C HIS A 279 -27.58 14.59 3.34
N ARG A 280 -26.71 14.71 2.35
CA ARG A 280 -26.39 16.01 1.70
C ARG A 280 -27.57 16.59 0.98
N LEU A 281 -28.35 15.79 0.25
CA LEU A 281 -29.57 16.21 -0.41
C LEU A 281 -30.58 16.82 0.58
N VAL A 282 -30.84 16.12 1.68
CA VAL A 282 -31.77 16.59 2.73
C VAL A 282 -31.25 17.89 3.37
N SER A 283 -29.99 17.92 3.75
CA SER A 283 -29.37 19.08 4.40
C SER A 283 -29.40 20.32 3.51
N LEU A 284 -29.00 20.19 2.22
CA LEU A 284 -28.99 21.31 1.29
C LEU A 284 -30.40 21.77 0.93
N ARG A 285 -31.39 20.88 0.86
CA ARG A 285 -32.80 21.24 0.67
C ARG A 285 -33.32 22.09 1.84
N THR A 286 -33.07 21.67 3.07
CA THR A 286 -33.43 22.42 4.28
C THR A 286 -32.76 23.79 4.29
N ARG A 287 -31.47 23.86 3.91
CA ARG A 287 -30.75 25.14 3.83
C ARG A 287 -31.31 26.05 2.75
N ALA A 288 -31.69 25.53 1.60
CA ALA A 288 -32.32 26.31 0.53
C ALA A 288 -33.64 26.93 1.01
N GLN A 289 -34.49 26.14 1.68
CA GLN A 289 -35.74 26.65 2.25
C GLN A 289 -35.51 27.75 3.30
N ALA A 290 -34.55 27.56 4.17
CA ALA A 290 -34.19 28.59 5.17
C ALA A 290 -33.70 29.88 4.50
N LEU A 291 -32.89 29.77 3.43
CA LEU A 291 -32.40 30.93 2.69
C LEU A 291 -33.50 31.63 1.89
N THR A 292 -34.49 30.91 1.37
CA THR A 292 -35.68 31.52 0.74
C THR A 292 -36.37 32.46 1.73
N THR A 293 -36.58 32.00 2.97
CA THR A 293 -37.19 32.84 4.02
C THR A 293 -36.33 34.06 4.39
N ARG A 294 -35.02 33.87 4.55
CA ARG A 294 -34.08 34.95 4.87
C ARG A 294 -33.94 35.96 3.74
N ALA A 295 -33.89 35.52 2.49
CA ALA A 295 -33.85 36.37 1.28
C ALA A 295 -35.09 37.31 1.23
N GLY A 296 -36.26 36.78 1.60
CA GLY A 296 -37.49 37.60 1.68
C GLY A 296 -37.39 38.76 2.73
N GLN A 297 -36.54 38.64 3.70
CA GLN A 297 -36.32 39.70 4.72
C GLN A 297 -35.36 40.80 4.25
N VAL A 298 -34.64 40.63 3.15
CA VAL A 298 -33.70 41.65 2.64
C VAL A 298 -34.43 42.89 2.15
N GLN A 299 -35.63 42.76 1.50
CA GLN A 299 -36.40 43.88 1.07
C GLN A 299 -36.84 44.85 2.17
N PRO A 300 -37.36 44.39 3.34
CA PRO A 300 -37.58 45.24 4.51
C PRO A 300 -36.32 45.96 4.98
N VAL A 301 -35.17 45.26 5.03
CA VAL A 301 -33.87 45.85 5.41
C VAL A 301 -33.47 46.97 4.46
N LEU A 302 -33.56 46.74 3.15
CA LEU A 302 -33.26 47.77 2.13
C LEU A 302 -34.22 48.96 2.24
N SER A 303 -35.48 48.71 2.52
CA SER A 303 -36.47 49.80 2.71
C SER A 303 -36.12 50.66 3.90
N GLU A 304 -35.62 50.09 5.00
CA GLU A 304 -35.16 50.83 6.15
C GLU A 304 -33.85 51.60 5.87
N LEU A 305 -32.91 50.98 5.17
CA LEU A 305 -31.66 51.64 4.74
C LEU A 305 -31.95 52.86 3.85
N ARG A 306 -32.84 52.75 2.87
CA ARG A 306 -33.24 53.88 1.98
C ARG A 306 -33.90 55.02 2.71
N ARG A 307 -34.66 54.74 3.76
CA ARG A 307 -35.35 55.75 4.55
C ARG A 307 -34.41 56.53 5.44
N ARG A 308 -33.34 55.89 5.94
CA ARG A 308 -32.51 56.44 7.03
C ARG A 308 -31.11 56.90 6.66
N PHE A 309 -30.56 56.33 5.58
CA PHE A 309 -29.17 56.53 5.22
C PHE A 309 -29.02 57.04 3.75
N ALA A 310 -27.88 57.68 3.50
CA ALA A 310 -27.51 58.17 2.19
C ALA A 310 -27.41 56.99 1.18
N ALA A 311 -27.65 57.26 -0.11
CA ALA A 311 -27.66 56.24 -1.17
C ALA A 311 -26.33 55.42 -1.24
N THR A 312 -25.21 56.09 -0.99
CA THR A 312 -23.88 55.48 -0.91
C THR A 312 -23.76 54.35 0.12
N CYS A 313 -24.62 54.35 1.15
CA CYS A 313 -24.60 53.31 2.20
C CYS A 313 -25.28 51.99 1.80
N TRP A 314 -26.05 51.93 0.70
CA TRP A 314 -26.88 50.75 0.37
C TRP A 314 -27.05 50.48 -1.13
N GLN A 315 -26.63 51.39 -2.03
CA GLN A 315 -26.85 51.21 -3.49
C GLN A 315 -26.25 49.92 -4.07
N ASP A 316 -25.16 49.48 -3.50
CA ASP A 316 -24.49 48.19 -3.88
C ASP A 316 -25.30 46.93 -3.49
N LEU A 317 -26.23 47.08 -2.54
CA LEU A 317 -27.09 45.99 -2.08
C LEU A 317 -28.44 45.91 -2.79
N GLN A 318 -28.74 46.88 -3.66
CA GLN A 318 -30.10 47.02 -4.25
C GLN A 318 -30.56 45.80 -5.02
N HIS A 319 -29.63 45.00 -5.61
CA HIS A 319 -29.93 43.83 -6.41
C HIS A 319 -29.83 42.51 -5.63
N VAL A 320 -29.48 42.57 -4.33
CA VAL A 320 -29.33 41.37 -3.48
C VAL A 320 -30.62 40.53 -3.41
N PRO A 321 -31.83 41.13 -3.26
CA PRO A 321 -33.07 40.34 -3.22
C PRO A 321 -33.30 39.52 -4.48
N GLU A 322 -33.13 40.14 -5.66
CA GLU A 322 -33.35 39.52 -6.95
C GLU A 322 -32.29 38.40 -7.21
N GLN A 323 -31.02 38.71 -6.92
CA GLN A 323 -29.93 37.74 -7.04
C GLN A 323 -30.10 36.56 -6.09
N ALA A 324 -30.49 36.83 -4.85
CA ALA A 324 -30.75 35.79 -3.88
C ALA A 324 -31.89 34.85 -4.28
N ALA A 325 -32.98 35.43 -4.78
CA ALA A 325 -34.12 34.66 -5.28
C ALA A 325 -33.73 33.80 -6.49
N GLU A 326 -32.93 34.35 -7.41
CA GLU A 326 -32.45 33.61 -8.59
C GLU A 326 -31.50 32.47 -8.21
N ASN A 327 -30.53 32.74 -7.36
CA ASN A 327 -29.60 31.72 -6.88
C ASN A 327 -30.30 30.57 -6.15
N VAL A 328 -31.35 30.90 -5.36
CA VAL A 328 -32.14 29.84 -4.68
C VAL A 328 -32.91 29.02 -5.70
N ARG A 329 -33.57 29.65 -6.72
CA ARG A 329 -34.24 28.90 -7.79
C ARG A 329 -33.30 27.99 -8.54
N GLN A 330 -32.08 28.45 -8.84
CA GLN A 330 -31.05 27.63 -9.48
C GLN A 330 -30.60 26.51 -8.60
N ALA A 331 -30.41 26.76 -7.30
CA ALA A 331 -30.06 25.73 -6.32
C ALA A 331 -31.14 24.65 -6.23
N GLU A 332 -32.43 25.03 -6.23
CA GLU A 332 -33.54 24.08 -6.21
C GLU A 332 -33.62 23.25 -7.49
N LEU A 333 -33.34 23.85 -8.68
CA LEU A 333 -33.23 23.11 -9.93
C LEU A 333 -32.14 22.09 -9.89
N LYS A 334 -30.93 22.50 -9.43
CA LYS A 334 -29.77 21.60 -9.29
C LYS A 334 -29.99 20.53 -8.22
N LEU A 335 -30.78 20.80 -7.19
CA LEU A 335 -31.20 19.77 -6.21
C LEU A 335 -32.10 18.70 -6.83
N ARG A 336 -33.01 19.08 -7.76
CA ARG A 336 -33.81 18.10 -8.50
C ARG A 336 -32.95 17.25 -9.43
N GLU A 337 -32.04 17.87 -10.19
CA GLU A 337 -31.10 17.16 -11.04
C GLU A 337 -30.21 16.20 -10.22
N ALA A 338 -29.76 16.63 -9.03
CA ALA A 338 -28.96 15.79 -8.13
C ALA A 338 -29.77 14.60 -7.58
N GLN A 339 -31.07 14.80 -7.30
CA GLN A 339 -31.99 13.74 -6.91
C GLN A 339 -32.16 12.72 -8.05
N GLU A 340 -32.37 13.17 -9.28
CA GLU A 340 -32.47 12.30 -10.45
C GLU A 340 -31.18 11.51 -10.71
N ALA A 341 -30.02 12.17 -10.59
CA ALA A 341 -28.72 11.51 -10.69
C ALA A 341 -28.53 10.45 -9.60
N ARG A 342 -28.94 10.75 -8.35
CA ARG A 342 -28.93 9.82 -7.22
C ARG A 342 -29.85 8.63 -7.48
N ASP A 343 -31.07 8.85 -7.95
CA ASP A 343 -32.04 7.80 -8.23
C ASP A 343 -31.57 6.89 -9.38
N ALA A 344 -30.89 7.48 -10.36
CA ALA A 344 -30.19 6.76 -11.42
C ALA A 344 -28.85 6.14 -10.96
N GLN A 345 -28.45 6.37 -9.69
CA GLN A 345 -27.20 5.90 -9.08
C GLN A 345 -25.93 6.41 -9.79
N ARG A 346 -26.01 7.59 -10.42
CA ARG A 346 -24.87 8.32 -11.02
C ARG A 346 -24.19 9.18 -9.95
N TRP A 347 -23.45 8.51 -9.06
CA TRP A 347 -22.87 9.14 -7.87
C TRP A 347 -21.93 10.31 -8.14
N PRO A 348 -21.03 10.26 -9.15
CA PRO A 348 -20.19 11.41 -9.49
C PRO A 348 -21.01 12.63 -9.89
N ASP A 349 -22.05 12.46 -10.71
CA ASP A 349 -22.93 13.54 -11.17
C ASP A 349 -23.69 14.15 -9.98
N ALA A 350 -24.29 13.31 -9.14
CA ALA A 350 -25.01 13.76 -7.96
C ALA A 350 -24.09 14.59 -7.04
N THR A 351 -22.86 14.11 -6.79
CA THR A 351 -21.88 14.81 -5.94
C THR A 351 -21.46 16.15 -6.54
N SER A 352 -21.24 16.23 -7.85
CA SER A 352 -20.90 17.46 -8.57
C SER A 352 -22.02 18.49 -8.48
N LEU A 353 -23.27 18.06 -8.72
CA LEU A 353 -24.44 18.92 -8.61
C LEU A 353 -24.64 19.45 -7.18
N LEU A 354 -24.48 18.60 -6.16
CA LEU A 354 -24.55 19.02 -4.75
C LEU A 354 -23.46 20.03 -4.36
N SER A 355 -22.26 19.92 -4.94
CA SER A 355 -21.21 20.91 -4.74
C SER A 355 -21.57 22.27 -5.33
N THR A 356 -22.20 22.28 -6.52
CA THR A 356 -22.71 23.49 -7.17
C THR A 356 -23.82 24.13 -6.32
N VAL A 357 -24.77 23.32 -5.83
CA VAL A 357 -25.81 23.80 -4.91
C VAL A 357 -25.21 24.47 -3.68
N ARG A 358 -24.22 23.82 -3.05
CA ARG A 358 -23.54 24.37 -1.88
C ARG A 358 -22.90 25.73 -2.17
N ALA A 359 -22.24 25.88 -3.31
CA ALA A 359 -21.63 27.15 -3.73
C ALA A 359 -22.69 28.26 -3.90
N LEU A 360 -23.77 27.97 -4.62
CA LEU A 360 -24.88 28.91 -4.79
C LEU A 360 -25.50 29.37 -3.46
N LEU A 361 -25.73 28.40 -2.55
CA LEU A 361 -26.29 28.71 -1.23
C LEU A 361 -25.32 29.50 -0.34
N ASN A 362 -24.01 29.25 -0.43
CA ASN A 362 -23.00 30.03 0.28
C ASN A 362 -22.99 31.48 -0.21
N THR A 363 -22.89 31.68 -1.52
CA THR A 363 -22.92 33.05 -2.10
C THR A 363 -24.18 33.81 -1.72
N THR A 364 -25.33 33.13 -1.70
CA THR A 364 -26.60 33.71 -1.29
C THR A 364 -26.63 34.08 0.19
N ASP A 365 -26.14 33.19 1.05
CA ASP A 365 -26.07 33.40 2.50
C ASP A 365 -25.18 34.59 2.86
N ASP A 366 -24.02 34.70 2.22
CA ASP A 366 -23.07 35.80 2.39
C ASP A 366 -23.72 37.14 1.98
N ALA A 367 -24.39 37.17 0.83
CA ALA A 367 -25.06 38.39 0.36
C ALA A 367 -26.23 38.83 1.25
N VAL A 368 -27.08 37.88 1.67
CA VAL A 368 -28.21 38.14 2.57
C VAL A 368 -27.72 38.61 3.95
N SER A 369 -26.68 37.95 4.48
CA SER A 369 -26.07 38.32 5.76
C SER A 369 -25.44 39.72 5.69
N ALA A 370 -24.72 40.03 4.60
CA ALA A 370 -24.10 41.33 4.39
C ALA A 370 -25.13 42.49 4.45
N ALA A 371 -26.33 42.26 3.91
CA ALA A 371 -27.40 43.30 3.99
C ALA A 371 -27.87 43.55 5.45
N GLY A 372 -28.09 42.51 6.23
CA GLY A 372 -28.47 42.60 7.63
C GLY A 372 -27.37 43.23 8.51
N ASP A 373 -26.13 42.80 8.31
CA ASP A 373 -24.96 43.33 9.02
C ASP A 373 -24.72 44.80 8.69
N ARG A 374 -24.95 45.17 7.41
CA ARG A 374 -24.89 46.59 6.99
C ARG A 374 -25.84 47.49 7.79
N LEU A 375 -27.11 47.09 7.89
CA LEU A 375 -28.09 47.84 8.67
C LEU A 375 -27.68 47.92 10.15
N THR A 376 -27.26 46.83 10.75
CA THR A 376 -26.83 46.75 12.13
C THR A 376 -25.64 47.66 12.42
N ARG A 377 -24.62 47.65 11.57
CA ARG A 377 -23.42 48.49 11.70
C ARG A 377 -23.74 49.97 11.50
N LEU A 378 -24.56 50.32 10.51
CA LEU A 378 -24.99 51.68 10.24
C LEU A 378 -25.83 52.23 11.41
N ASN A 379 -26.69 51.43 12.00
CA ASN A 379 -27.47 51.83 13.19
C ASN A 379 -26.55 52.10 14.40
N ALA A 380 -25.54 51.26 14.61
CA ALA A 380 -24.60 51.42 15.69
C ALA A 380 -23.77 52.72 15.55
N VAL A 381 -23.23 52.96 14.33
CA VAL A 381 -22.40 54.16 14.10
C VAL A 381 -23.24 55.44 14.08
N GLN A 382 -24.49 55.42 13.60
CA GLN A 382 -25.39 56.56 13.67
C GLN A 382 -25.69 56.95 15.11
N LYS A 383 -25.81 55.94 16.00
CA LYS A 383 -26.09 56.20 17.44
C LYS A 383 -24.87 56.77 18.16
N ASP A 384 -23.67 56.26 17.90
CA ASP A 384 -22.43 56.69 18.54
C ASP A 384 -21.20 56.49 17.63
N PRO A 385 -20.87 57.48 16.80
CA PRO A 385 -19.68 57.46 15.96
C PRO A 385 -18.37 57.44 16.77
N HIS A 386 -18.39 58.04 17.98
CA HIS A 386 -17.19 58.14 18.83
C HIS A 386 -16.68 56.78 19.28
N GLN A 387 -17.56 55.82 19.52
CA GLN A 387 -17.18 54.46 19.88
C GLN A 387 -16.31 53.80 18.79
N GLU A 388 -16.66 53.97 17.53
CA GLU A 388 -15.91 53.39 16.40
C GLU A 388 -14.58 54.14 16.20
N ILE A 389 -14.55 55.45 16.39
CA ILE A 389 -13.33 56.27 16.36
C ILE A 389 -12.35 55.79 17.43
N GLU A 390 -12.81 55.69 18.70
CA GLU A 390 -11.94 55.28 19.81
C GLU A 390 -11.45 53.84 19.66
N ARG A 391 -12.28 52.94 19.16
CA ARG A 391 -11.88 51.54 18.85
C ARG A 391 -10.76 51.52 17.82
N THR A 392 -10.86 52.35 16.78
CA THR A 392 -9.85 52.42 15.72
C THR A 392 -8.57 53.11 16.20
N ARG A 393 -8.70 54.20 16.98
CA ARG A 393 -7.55 54.86 17.64
C ARG A 393 -6.81 53.94 18.61
N PHE A 394 -7.56 53.07 19.33
CA PHE A 394 -6.95 52.11 20.20
C PHE A 394 -6.10 51.11 19.44
N ALA A 395 -6.60 50.53 18.32
CA ALA A 395 -5.85 49.63 17.47
C ALA A 395 -4.59 50.27 16.89
N LEU A 396 -4.66 51.53 16.46
CA LEU A 396 -3.50 52.29 16.00
C LEU A 396 -2.46 52.50 17.10
N ARG A 397 -2.90 52.99 18.29
CA ARG A 397 -2.01 53.21 19.44
C ARG A 397 -1.30 51.93 19.88
N ASP A 398 -2.01 50.79 19.86
CA ASP A 398 -1.43 49.48 20.19
C ASP A 398 -0.36 49.06 19.18
N ALA A 399 -0.62 49.22 17.89
CA ALA A 399 0.35 48.93 16.81
C ALA A 399 1.57 49.89 16.91
N GLN A 400 1.36 51.19 17.14
CA GLN A 400 2.43 52.17 17.34
C GLN A 400 3.30 51.83 18.54
N ARG A 401 2.69 51.47 19.68
CA ARG A 401 3.41 51.03 20.89
C ARG A 401 4.27 49.80 20.60
N LEU A 402 3.72 48.85 19.88
CA LEU A 402 4.47 47.62 19.51
C LEU A 402 5.64 47.93 18.57
N ALA A 403 5.46 48.87 17.61
CA ALA A 403 6.51 49.30 16.69
C ALA A 403 7.67 50.00 17.41
N MET A 404 7.37 50.69 18.52
CA MET A 404 8.36 51.36 19.38
C MET A 404 9.04 50.43 20.40
N THR A 405 8.50 49.25 20.67
CA THR A 405 9.01 48.35 21.71
C THR A 405 10.46 47.91 21.41
N GLY A 406 11.40 48.29 22.30
CA GLY A 406 12.83 47.99 22.19
C GLY A 406 13.61 48.85 21.22
N ARG A 407 13.02 49.98 20.75
CA ARG A 407 13.63 50.91 19.80
C ARG A 407 13.45 52.36 20.28
N THR A 408 14.41 53.22 19.97
CA THR A 408 14.32 54.67 20.21
C THR A 408 13.60 55.41 19.07
N THR A 409 13.66 54.85 17.86
CA THR A 409 12.96 55.32 16.67
C THR A 409 12.28 54.13 15.99
N PRO A 410 11.04 54.27 15.49
CA PRO A 410 10.34 53.21 14.82
C PRO A 410 10.99 52.91 13.44
N ASP A 411 10.91 51.66 12.99
CA ASP A 411 11.31 51.29 11.65
C ASP A 411 10.43 52.01 10.61
N PRO A 412 10.99 52.69 9.60
CA PRO A 412 10.19 53.35 8.58
C PRO A 412 9.20 52.42 7.85
N ARG A 413 9.48 51.10 7.81
CA ARG A 413 8.57 50.09 7.25
C ARG A 413 7.30 49.93 8.09
N ASP A 414 7.36 50.19 9.40
CA ASP A 414 6.25 50.11 10.31
C ASP A 414 5.60 51.51 10.51
N ALA A 415 6.41 52.57 10.59
CA ALA A 415 5.93 53.92 10.84
C ALA A 415 5.07 54.46 9.70
N ARG A 416 5.56 54.41 8.45
CA ARG A 416 4.83 54.95 7.27
C ARG A 416 3.41 54.39 7.12
N PRO A 417 3.16 53.07 7.15
CA PRO A 417 1.81 52.51 7.06
C PRO A 417 0.90 52.97 8.24
N LEU A 418 1.45 53.19 9.42
CA LEU A 418 0.71 53.66 10.58
C LEU A 418 0.38 55.16 10.48
N ASP A 419 1.31 55.98 9.98
CA ASP A 419 1.09 57.42 9.73
C ASP A 419 0.04 57.64 8.64
N ASP A 420 0.13 56.83 7.53
CA ASP A 420 -0.87 56.83 6.46
C ASP A 420 -2.27 56.42 7.01
N ALA A 421 -2.31 55.44 7.92
CA ALA A 421 -3.51 54.97 8.55
C ALA A 421 -4.13 56.02 9.48
N VAL A 422 -3.30 56.79 10.25
CA VAL A 422 -3.77 57.93 11.06
C VAL A 422 -4.36 59.02 10.16
N ALA A 423 -3.65 59.41 9.09
CA ALA A 423 -4.13 60.44 8.14
C ALA A 423 -5.44 59.98 7.45
N ARG A 424 -5.58 58.69 7.19
CA ARG A 424 -6.81 58.11 6.64
C ARG A 424 -7.98 58.17 7.62
N LEU A 425 -7.73 57.86 8.89
CA LEU A 425 -8.76 57.97 9.95
C LEU A 425 -9.25 59.41 10.11
N GLU A 426 -8.36 60.39 10.16
CA GLU A 426 -8.75 61.81 10.31
C GLU A 426 -9.57 62.29 9.10
N ARG A 427 -9.22 61.90 7.90
CA ARG A 427 -10.05 62.18 6.70
C ARG A 427 -11.42 61.52 6.79
N ALA A 428 -11.50 60.26 7.25
CA ALA A 428 -12.76 59.55 7.42
C ALA A 428 -13.65 60.21 8.48
N ILE A 429 -13.08 60.72 9.58
CA ILE A 429 -13.81 61.48 10.60
C ILE A 429 -14.44 62.76 9.98
N GLY A 430 -13.68 63.48 9.13
CA GLY A 430 -14.18 64.68 8.43
C GLY A 430 -15.37 64.40 7.49
N THR A 431 -15.60 63.16 7.05
CA THR A 431 -16.78 62.80 6.22
C THR A 431 -18.08 62.69 7.03
N LEU A 432 -17.98 62.70 8.37
CA LEU A 432 -19.15 62.70 9.25
C LEU A 432 -19.78 64.08 9.42
N ASP A 433 -19.08 65.14 9.02
CA ASP A 433 -19.57 66.50 9.06
C ASP A 433 -20.51 66.75 7.89
N GLY A 434 -21.83 66.80 8.15
CA GLY A 434 -22.82 67.05 7.11
C GLY A 434 -24.24 66.62 7.48
N ARG A 435 -25.21 67.05 6.68
CA ARG A 435 -26.64 66.74 6.90
C ARG A 435 -26.98 65.28 6.65
N HIS A 436 -26.18 64.60 5.75
CA HIS A 436 -26.35 63.19 5.39
C HIS A 436 -24.97 62.53 5.31
N PRO A 437 -24.37 62.16 6.46
CA PRO A 437 -23.05 61.54 6.49
C PRO A 437 -23.02 60.23 5.76
N ASP A 438 -21.90 59.96 5.05
CA ASP A 438 -21.65 58.66 4.47
C ASP A 438 -21.05 57.70 5.53
N TYR A 439 -21.91 57.21 6.40
CA TYR A 439 -21.51 56.27 7.44
C TYR A 439 -20.89 54.99 6.91
N TRP A 440 -21.23 54.56 5.68
CA TRP A 440 -20.64 53.33 5.13
C TRP A 440 -19.21 53.55 4.67
N HIS A 441 -18.94 54.66 4.01
CA HIS A 441 -17.57 55.06 3.68
C HIS A 441 -16.74 55.20 4.97
N PHE A 442 -17.23 55.87 6.00
CA PHE A 442 -16.57 55.99 7.29
C PHE A 442 -16.24 54.62 7.91
N LEU A 443 -17.18 53.68 7.98
CA LEU A 443 -16.96 52.32 8.49
C LEU A 443 -15.95 51.53 7.66
N THR A 444 -15.98 51.66 6.31
CA THR A 444 -15.03 51.00 5.42
C THR A 444 -13.61 51.53 5.64
N GLU A 445 -13.47 52.85 5.84
CA GLU A 445 -12.19 53.51 6.10
C GLU A 445 -11.63 53.09 7.47
N THR A 446 -12.46 53.08 8.53
CA THR A 446 -12.04 52.62 9.86
C THR A 446 -11.64 51.14 9.88
N ASP A 447 -12.37 50.29 9.15
CA ASP A 447 -11.98 48.87 8.95
C ASP A 447 -10.62 48.74 8.25
N ALA A 448 -10.39 49.50 7.18
CA ALA A 448 -9.13 49.50 6.45
C ALA A 448 -7.95 50.01 7.31
N VAL A 449 -8.19 51.01 8.15
CA VAL A 449 -7.20 51.47 9.13
C VAL A 449 -6.85 50.38 10.14
N ARG A 450 -7.85 49.72 10.73
CA ARG A 450 -7.62 48.62 11.68
C ARG A 450 -6.88 47.44 11.01
N GLN A 451 -7.21 47.13 9.76
CA GLN A 451 -6.50 46.10 9.01
C GLN A 451 -5.04 46.49 8.72
N ALA A 452 -4.76 47.76 8.41
CA ALA A 452 -3.39 48.27 8.27
C ALA A 452 -2.59 48.11 9.56
N ALA A 453 -3.16 48.54 10.69
CA ALA A 453 -2.56 48.37 12.02
C ALA A 453 -2.29 46.85 12.32
N ALA A 454 -3.27 46.01 12.08
CA ALA A 454 -3.13 44.56 12.29
C ALA A 454 -2.01 43.92 11.41
N ARG A 455 -1.87 44.34 10.15
CA ARG A 455 -0.76 43.88 9.28
C ARG A 455 0.60 44.27 9.84
N VAL A 456 0.75 45.48 10.36
CA VAL A 456 2.01 45.91 11.01
C VAL A 456 2.30 45.06 12.24
N VAL A 457 1.29 44.85 13.10
CA VAL A 457 1.41 44.00 14.30
C VAL A 457 1.85 42.57 13.91
N SER A 458 1.23 41.97 12.91
CA SER A 458 1.59 40.59 12.42
C SER A 458 3.04 40.56 11.96
N ARG A 459 3.44 41.52 11.11
CA ARG A 459 4.83 41.57 10.61
C ARG A 459 5.86 41.68 11.75
N ILE A 460 5.64 42.58 12.71
CA ILE A 460 6.55 42.75 13.86
C ILE A 460 6.63 41.47 14.70
N ARG A 461 5.52 40.74 14.86
CA ARG A 461 5.50 39.48 15.60
C ARG A 461 6.25 38.38 14.85
N GLU A 462 6.08 38.28 13.53
CA GLU A 462 6.81 37.33 12.67
C GLU A 462 8.32 37.59 12.72
N GLU A 463 8.75 38.84 12.57
CA GLU A 463 10.18 39.21 12.65
C GLU A 463 10.79 38.88 14.03
N ARG A 464 10.05 39.04 15.12
CA ARG A 464 10.50 38.66 16.46
C ARG A 464 10.46 37.15 16.72
N GLY A 465 9.54 36.43 16.09
CA GLY A 465 9.43 34.97 16.19
C GLY A 465 10.47 34.22 15.38
N THR A 466 10.99 34.80 14.31
CA THR A 466 12.06 34.22 13.46
C THR A 466 13.46 34.51 14.00
N GLY A 467 13.62 35.32 15.03
CA GLY A 467 14.90 35.70 15.64
C GLY A 467 15.27 34.89 16.91
N HIS A 468 14.59 33.79 17.17
CA HIS A 468 14.92 32.75 18.17
C HIS A 468 15.10 31.44 17.46
#